data_ee6ca16411404346778f41d58c395b4a
#
_entry.id   ee6ca16411404346778f41d58c395b4a
#
_cell.length_a   1.000
_cell.length_b   1.000
_cell.length_c   1.000
_cell.angle_alpha   90.00
_cell.angle_beta   90.00
_cell.angle_gamma   90.00
#
_symmetry.space_group_name_H-M   'P 1'
#
loop_
_entity.id
_entity.type
_entity.pdbx_description
1 polymer ?
#
loop_
_entity_poly.entity_id
_entity_poly.type
_entity_poly.pdbx_seq_one_letter_code
_entity_poly.pdbx_strand_id
1 'polypeptide(L)'
;MRFPKAIAKSREFSRIFAFGLMIFSGAGPINPSTVCAETTDELQGPPVVQSHIIGVDPGHQGPNVDMSDLEPLGPGSTEMKAKASTGTQGTFSGLPEYQLNLDVSLKLQQILEDRGYQTVLTRTDNDTAISNKERAEYVAGLGADVCVRIHANGAESSSAAGALTISPSSSNPYVSQLYDDSNSLSQCILDAYCDATGFENRGVTYADNMTGINWSTIPVTIVEMGFMTNESDDLKMSDPDFQDTMASGIADGIDAYFEEK
;
A
#
# COMPACT_ATOMS: atom_id res chain seq x y z
N MET A 1 37.60 1.05 28.19
CA MET A 1 36.78 2.24 28.47
C MET A 1 35.35 1.78 28.72
N ARG A 2 34.80 2.05 29.92
CA ARG A 2 33.46 1.61 30.33
C ARG A 2 32.47 2.72 30.01
N PHE A 3 31.36 2.40 29.34
CA PHE A 3 30.22 3.31 29.13
C PHE A 3 29.18 3.10 30.28
N PRO A 4 28.58 4.15 30.82
CA PRO A 4 27.57 4.02 31.88
C PRO A 4 26.18 3.72 31.30
N LYS A 5 25.43 2.86 32.04
CA LYS A 5 24.03 2.52 31.78
C LYS A 5 23.14 3.69 32.23
N ALA A 6 22.28 4.15 31.31
CA ALA A 6 21.17 5.07 31.67
C ALA A 6 19.99 4.28 32.22
N ILE A 7 19.52 4.71 33.39
CA ILE A 7 18.34 4.18 34.10
C ILE A 7 17.13 4.99 33.69
N ALA A 8 16.15 4.34 33.05
CA ALA A 8 14.85 4.93 32.75
C ALA A 8 13.96 4.87 34.02
N LYS A 9 13.49 6.03 34.49
CA LYS A 9 12.47 6.15 35.55
C LYS A 9 11.08 6.15 34.92
N SER A 10 10.28 5.14 35.24
CA SER A 10 8.84 5.10 35.01
C SER A 10 8.13 6.09 35.95
N ARG A 11 7.26 6.94 35.40
CA ARG A 11 6.30 7.75 36.18
C ARG A 11 4.92 7.11 36.06
N GLU A 12 4.48 6.50 37.14
CA GLU A 12 3.08 6.14 37.36
C GLU A 12 2.24 7.39 37.60
N PHE A 13 1.17 7.58 36.84
CA PHE A 13 0.10 8.56 37.16
C PHE A 13 -1.08 7.82 37.77
N SER A 14 -1.20 7.92 39.08
CA SER A 14 -2.38 7.49 39.86
C SER A 14 -3.50 8.54 39.69
N ARG A 15 -4.64 8.18 39.15
CA ARG A 15 -5.86 9.01 39.16
C ARG A 15 -6.81 8.49 40.22
N ILE A 16 -6.96 9.29 41.29
CA ILE A 16 -7.96 9.08 42.33
C ILE A 16 -9.29 9.63 41.82
N PHE A 17 -10.32 8.78 41.77
CA PHE A 17 -11.71 9.18 41.57
C PHE A 17 -12.37 9.34 42.97
N ALA A 18 -12.80 10.55 43.30
CA ALA A 18 -13.62 10.84 44.46
C ALA A 18 -15.10 10.66 44.13
N PHE A 19 -15.78 9.75 44.83
CA PHE A 19 -17.22 9.58 44.78
C PHE A 19 -17.86 10.60 45.74
N GLY A 20 -18.62 11.55 45.19
CA GLY A 20 -19.49 12.44 45.97
C GLY A 20 -20.91 11.84 46.09
N LEU A 21 -21.27 11.49 47.33
CA LEU A 21 -22.61 11.01 47.66
C LEU A 21 -23.50 12.25 47.98
N MET A 22 -24.50 12.55 47.12
CA MET A 22 -25.57 13.50 47.45
C MET A 22 -26.87 12.76 47.75
N ILE A 23 -27.32 12.89 49.00
CA ILE A 23 -28.64 12.43 49.46
C ILE A 23 -29.64 13.59 49.25
N PHE A 24 -30.67 13.38 48.45
CA PHE A 24 -31.85 14.25 48.41
C PHE A 24 -33.10 13.43 48.76
N SER A 25 -33.70 13.79 49.92
CA SER A 25 -35.02 13.32 50.31
C SER A 25 -36.07 14.33 49.83
N GLY A 26 -37.03 13.86 49.03
CA GLY A 26 -38.17 14.64 48.62
C GLY A 26 -39.26 13.71 48.07
N ALA A 27 -40.27 13.43 48.94
CA ALA A 27 -41.46 12.67 48.53
C ALA A 27 -42.49 13.61 47.87
N GLY A 28 -42.87 13.29 46.62
CA GLY A 28 -44.00 13.90 45.89
C GLY A 28 -44.77 12.79 45.14
N PRO A 29 -46.05 12.95 44.86
CA PRO A 29 -47.00 11.86 44.53
C PRO A 29 -46.78 11.27 43.15
N ILE A 30 -46.96 9.95 43.09
CA ILE A 30 -46.83 9.09 41.91
C ILE A 30 -48.06 9.33 40.99
N ASN A 31 -47.80 9.67 39.73
CA ASN A 31 -48.80 9.63 38.67
C ASN A 31 -48.47 8.49 37.71
N PRO A 32 -49.31 7.47 37.50
CA PRO A 32 -48.99 6.38 36.60
C PRO A 32 -49.49 6.70 35.19
N SER A 33 -48.62 6.88 34.25
CA SER A 33 -48.81 6.58 32.82
C SER A 33 -47.80 7.31 31.96
N THR A 34 -46.68 6.72 31.70
CA THR A 34 -46.01 6.86 30.41
C THR A 34 -45.11 5.62 30.28
N VAL A 35 -45.54 4.70 29.44
CA VAL A 35 -44.70 3.61 28.95
C VAL A 35 -43.67 4.26 28.03
N CYS A 36 -42.47 4.46 28.54
CA CYS A 36 -41.34 4.73 27.69
C CYS A 36 -40.97 3.41 26.99
N ALA A 37 -41.08 3.43 25.66
CA ALA A 37 -40.48 2.42 24.84
C ALA A 37 -38.97 2.44 25.12
N GLU A 38 -38.45 1.35 25.71
CA GLU A 38 -37.02 1.09 25.73
C GLU A 38 -36.57 0.93 24.28
N THR A 39 -35.88 1.97 23.78
CA THR A 39 -35.06 1.80 22.58
C THR A 39 -33.91 0.85 23.00
N THR A 40 -34.02 -0.40 22.56
CA THR A 40 -32.88 -1.30 22.57
C THR A 40 -31.80 -0.66 21.68
N ASP A 41 -30.87 0.02 22.32
CA ASP A 41 -29.59 0.39 21.73
C ASP A 41 -28.90 -0.96 21.43
N GLU A 42 -29.06 -1.46 20.22
CA GLU A 42 -28.26 -2.60 19.75
C GLU A 42 -26.82 -2.15 19.84
N LEU A 43 -26.13 -2.66 20.84
CA LEU A 43 -24.68 -2.61 20.91
C LEU A 43 -24.15 -3.26 19.63
N GLN A 44 -23.93 -2.45 18.60
CA GLN A 44 -23.14 -2.85 17.46
C GLN A 44 -21.79 -3.28 18.02
N GLY A 45 -21.52 -4.58 17.93
CA GLY A 45 -20.20 -5.10 18.25
C GLY A 45 -19.15 -4.34 17.42
N PRO A 46 -17.89 -4.32 17.86
CA PRO A 46 -16.84 -3.72 17.06
C PRO A 46 -16.94 -4.24 15.63
N PRO A 47 -16.75 -3.40 14.60
CA PRO A 47 -16.83 -3.82 13.22
C PRO A 47 -15.95 -5.08 13.07
N VAL A 48 -16.51 -6.11 12.44
CA VAL A 48 -15.74 -7.31 12.08
C VAL A 48 -14.73 -6.84 11.05
N VAL A 49 -13.51 -6.55 11.50
CA VAL A 49 -12.39 -6.24 10.63
C VAL A 49 -12.15 -7.53 9.84
N GLN A 50 -12.58 -7.58 8.59
CA GLN A 50 -12.06 -8.58 7.65
C GLN A 50 -10.59 -8.20 7.49
N SER A 51 -9.70 -8.94 8.14
CA SER A 51 -8.27 -8.66 8.09
C SER A 51 -7.72 -9.18 6.76
N HIS A 52 -7.88 -8.39 5.70
CA HIS A 52 -7.20 -8.65 4.44
C HIS A 52 -5.69 -8.47 4.61
N ILE A 53 -4.93 -9.27 3.88
CA ILE A 53 -3.47 -9.22 3.84
C ILE A 53 -3.06 -8.56 2.53
N ILE A 54 -2.37 -7.44 2.62
CA ILE A 54 -1.91 -6.67 1.47
C ILE A 54 -0.43 -6.94 1.22
N GLY A 55 -0.11 -7.52 0.06
CA GLY A 55 1.26 -7.59 -0.44
C GLY A 55 1.69 -6.23 -0.98
N VAL A 56 2.70 -5.62 -0.37
CA VAL A 56 3.33 -4.38 -0.84
C VAL A 56 4.70 -4.70 -1.39
N ASP A 57 4.93 -4.43 -2.66
CA ASP A 57 6.19 -4.71 -3.34
C ASP A 57 6.89 -3.42 -3.76
N PRO A 58 7.84 -2.89 -2.95
CA PRO A 58 8.69 -1.79 -3.39
C PRO A 58 9.53 -2.23 -4.59
N GLY A 59 9.21 -1.75 -5.79
CA GLY A 59 9.90 -2.12 -7.03
C GLY A 59 11.41 -1.84 -6.98
N HIS A 60 12.19 -2.60 -7.74
CA HIS A 60 13.64 -2.46 -7.82
C HIS A 60 14.39 -2.75 -6.51
N GLN A 61 15.70 -2.55 -6.50
CA GLN A 61 16.58 -2.54 -5.33
C GLN A 61 17.85 -1.76 -5.64
N GLY A 62 18.68 -1.51 -4.62
CA GLY A 62 19.91 -0.75 -4.73
C GLY A 62 20.99 -1.44 -5.57
N PRO A 63 22.02 -0.68 -5.99
CA PRO A 63 23.05 -1.19 -6.89
C PRO A 63 24.05 -2.14 -6.24
N ASN A 64 23.99 -2.33 -4.91
CA ASN A 64 24.87 -3.26 -4.19
C ASN A 64 24.47 -4.74 -4.40
N VAL A 65 23.28 -4.98 -4.97
CA VAL A 65 22.77 -6.33 -5.23
C VAL A 65 22.75 -6.58 -6.72
N ASP A 66 23.57 -7.53 -7.17
CA ASP A 66 23.59 -7.95 -8.58
C ASP A 66 22.39 -8.87 -8.85
N MET A 67 21.46 -8.38 -9.66
CA MET A 67 20.26 -9.08 -10.11
C MET A 67 20.20 -9.20 -11.63
N SER A 68 21.36 -9.16 -12.30
CA SER A 68 21.47 -9.27 -13.76
C SER A 68 21.25 -10.70 -14.28
N ASP A 69 21.36 -11.72 -13.42
CA ASP A 69 20.95 -13.09 -13.75
C ASP A 69 19.54 -13.13 -14.34
N LEU A 70 19.27 -14.12 -15.16
CA LEU A 70 18.01 -14.25 -15.87
C LEU A 70 17.03 -15.19 -15.14
N GLU A 71 15.76 -14.90 -15.28
CA GLU A 71 14.64 -15.73 -14.83
C GLU A 71 13.58 -15.83 -15.92
N PRO A 72 12.73 -16.90 -15.96
CA PRO A 72 11.66 -17.02 -16.94
C PRO A 72 10.61 -15.93 -16.78
N LEU A 73 10.15 -15.37 -17.90
CA LEU A 73 9.11 -14.33 -17.95
C LEU A 73 7.81 -14.73 -17.27
N GLY A 74 7.46 -16.01 -17.31
CA GLY A 74 6.27 -16.58 -16.67
C GLY A 74 6.37 -18.09 -16.58
N PRO A 75 5.43 -18.79 -15.95
CA PRO A 75 5.43 -20.24 -15.79
C PRO A 75 5.52 -20.97 -17.14
N GLY A 76 6.58 -21.77 -17.35
CA GLY A 76 6.80 -22.49 -18.59
C GLY A 76 7.35 -21.66 -19.76
N SER A 77 7.65 -20.38 -19.55
CA SER A 77 8.23 -19.51 -20.57
C SER A 77 9.67 -19.90 -20.90
N THR A 78 10.01 -19.82 -22.19
CA THR A 78 11.41 -19.88 -22.66
C THR A 78 12.02 -18.48 -22.83
N GLU A 79 11.21 -17.43 -22.78
CA GLU A 79 11.67 -16.05 -22.72
C GLU A 79 12.23 -15.77 -21.34
N MET A 80 13.43 -15.22 -21.30
CA MET A 80 14.16 -14.93 -20.08
C MET A 80 14.33 -13.42 -19.90
N LYS A 81 14.20 -12.93 -18.68
CA LYS A 81 14.44 -11.52 -18.32
C LYS A 81 15.37 -11.43 -17.11
N ALA A 82 16.01 -10.27 -16.95
CA ALA A 82 16.79 -10.00 -15.75
C ALA A 82 15.91 -10.11 -14.50
N LYS A 83 16.43 -10.70 -13.44
CA LYS A 83 15.74 -10.91 -12.17
C LYS A 83 15.18 -9.61 -11.59
N ALA A 84 15.94 -8.54 -11.66
CA ALA A 84 15.52 -7.19 -11.32
C ALA A 84 16.53 -6.16 -11.87
N SER A 85 16.28 -4.87 -11.61
CA SER A 85 17.15 -3.74 -11.94
C SER A 85 17.07 -2.67 -10.85
N THR A 86 17.87 -1.61 -10.97
CA THR A 86 17.82 -0.45 -10.06
C THR A 86 16.71 0.53 -10.41
N GLY A 87 16.05 0.34 -11.56
CA GLY A 87 15.04 1.28 -12.05
C GLY A 87 15.64 2.53 -12.67
N THR A 88 14.85 3.59 -12.74
CA THR A 88 15.22 4.91 -13.23
C THR A 88 15.71 5.82 -12.09
N GLN A 89 15.88 7.12 -12.37
CA GLN A 89 16.29 8.12 -11.40
C GLN A 89 15.65 9.46 -11.75
N GLY A 90 15.26 10.21 -10.73
CA GLY A 90 14.77 11.57 -10.87
C GLY A 90 15.77 12.46 -11.58
N THR A 91 15.33 13.05 -12.69
CA THR A 91 16.20 13.91 -13.52
C THR A 91 16.54 15.22 -12.82
N PHE A 92 15.64 15.71 -11.98
CA PHE A 92 15.76 17.00 -11.28
C PHE A 92 16.10 16.81 -9.79
N SER A 93 15.48 15.82 -9.12
CA SER A 93 15.74 15.52 -7.71
C SER A 93 17.02 14.72 -7.49
N GLY A 94 17.40 13.88 -8.45
CA GLY A 94 18.47 12.90 -8.29
C GLY A 94 18.09 11.71 -7.42
N LEU A 95 16.82 11.58 -6.97
CA LEU A 95 16.34 10.48 -6.16
C LEU A 95 16.26 9.21 -7.02
N PRO A 96 16.91 8.09 -6.62
CA PRO A 96 16.76 6.82 -7.35
C PRO A 96 15.35 6.24 -7.18
N GLU A 97 14.81 5.61 -8.21
CA GLU A 97 13.48 4.99 -8.18
C GLU A 97 13.36 3.93 -7.07
N TYR A 98 14.35 3.06 -6.91
CA TYR A 98 14.31 2.06 -5.86
C TYR A 98 14.18 2.64 -4.44
N GLN A 99 14.73 3.84 -4.21
CA GLN A 99 14.60 4.53 -2.92
C GLN A 99 13.22 5.16 -2.77
N LEU A 100 12.73 5.86 -3.78
CA LEU A 100 11.38 6.41 -3.80
C LEU A 100 10.32 5.31 -3.54
N ASN A 101 10.44 4.20 -4.25
CA ASN A 101 9.52 3.07 -4.11
C ASN A 101 9.53 2.50 -2.68
N LEU A 102 10.70 2.42 -2.05
CA LEU A 102 10.83 1.97 -0.67
C LEU A 102 10.20 2.97 0.30
N ASP A 103 10.50 4.27 0.16
CA ASP A 103 10.01 5.31 1.05
C ASP A 103 8.47 5.36 1.05
N VAL A 104 7.84 5.37 -0.13
CA VAL A 104 6.38 5.35 -0.26
C VAL A 104 5.78 4.05 0.25
N SER A 105 6.41 2.90 0.00
CA SER A 105 5.90 1.60 0.46
C SER A 105 5.92 1.46 1.97
N LEU A 106 6.93 1.99 2.67
CA LEU A 106 6.99 1.96 4.13
C LEU A 106 5.91 2.88 4.75
N LYS A 107 5.62 4.02 4.14
CA LYS A 107 4.50 4.89 4.54
C LYS A 107 3.15 4.21 4.28
N LEU A 108 2.99 3.58 3.12
CA LEU A 108 1.80 2.80 2.77
C LEU A 108 1.56 1.67 3.76
N GLN A 109 2.60 0.93 4.14
CA GLN A 109 2.53 -0.11 5.16
C GLN A 109 1.92 0.44 6.45
N GLN A 110 2.46 1.53 6.98
CA GLN A 110 1.98 2.11 8.24
C GLN A 110 0.50 2.53 8.14
N ILE A 111 0.11 3.18 7.04
CA ILE A 111 -1.28 3.61 6.83
C ILE A 111 -2.22 2.39 6.76
N LEU A 112 -1.85 1.34 6.06
CA LEU A 112 -2.65 0.11 5.94
C LEU A 112 -2.79 -0.59 7.30
N GLU A 113 -1.72 -0.69 8.07
CA GLU A 113 -1.74 -1.30 9.40
C GLU A 113 -2.61 -0.48 10.38
N ASP A 114 -2.56 0.86 10.33
CA ASP A 114 -3.41 1.75 11.12
C ASP A 114 -4.91 1.61 10.72
N ARG A 115 -5.21 1.22 9.47
CA ARG A 115 -6.57 0.90 8.98
C ARG A 115 -7.01 -0.53 9.31
N GLY A 116 -6.15 -1.36 9.91
CA GLY A 116 -6.46 -2.72 10.36
C GLY A 116 -6.14 -3.83 9.34
N TYR A 117 -5.50 -3.52 8.23
CA TYR A 117 -4.95 -4.51 7.32
C TYR A 117 -3.72 -5.21 7.90
N GLN A 118 -3.46 -6.44 7.47
CA GLN A 118 -2.15 -7.05 7.61
C GLN A 118 -1.32 -6.74 6.35
N THR A 119 -0.01 -6.55 6.50
CA THR A 119 0.85 -6.23 5.38
C THR A 119 2.02 -7.22 5.24
N VAL A 120 2.43 -7.47 4.01
CA VAL A 120 3.60 -8.26 3.65
C VAL A 120 4.44 -7.46 2.66
N LEU A 121 5.62 -7.01 3.09
CA LEU A 121 6.57 -6.31 2.23
C LEU A 121 7.58 -7.28 1.62
N THR A 122 7.88 -7.14 0.33
CA THR A 122 8.92 -7.95 -0.34
C THR A 122 10.33 -7.54 0.05
N ARG A 123 10.51 -6.29 0.47
CA ARG A 123 11.76 -5.75 1.02
C ARG A 123 11.49 -4.57 1.94
N THR A 124 12.38 -4.35 2.90
CA THR A 124 12.37 -3.20 3.82
C THR A 124 13.68 -2.43 3.80
N ASP A 125 14.58 -2.79 2.88
CA ASP A 125 15.85 -2.12 2.61
C ASP A 125 16.18 -2.19 1.12
N ASN A 126 17.30 -1.61 0.72
CA ASN A 126 17.74 -1.56 -0.68
C ASN A 126 18.71 -2.69 -1.06
N ASP A 127 19.14 -3.51 -0.11
CA ASP A 127 20.16 -4.57 -0.31
C ASP A 127 19.55 -5.98 -0.30
N THR A 128 18.20 -6.09 -0.21
CA THR A 128 17.49 -7.37 -0.29
C THR A 128 17.57 -7.95 -1.69
N ALA A 129 18.18 -9.13 -1.82
CA ALA A 129 18.31 -9.87 -3.08
C ALA A 129 17.05 -10.72 -3.33
N ILE A 130 16.07 -10.16 -4.01
CA ILE A 130 14.81 -10.84 -4.34
C ILE A 130 14.40 -10.52 -5.77
N SER A 131 14.19 -11.53 -6.61
CA SER A 131 13.84 -11.39 -8.02
C SER A 131 12.37 -11.03 -8.24
N ASN A 132 11.99 -10.55 -9.43
CA ASN A 132 10.60 -10.23 -9.75
C ASN A 132 9.66 -11.44 -9.60
N LYS A 133 10.13 -12.64 -9.97
CA LYS A 133 9.42 -13.90 -9.74
C LYS A 133 9.27 -14.16 -8.23
N GLU A 134 10.38 -14.13 -7.50
CA GLU A 134 10.39 -14.42 -6.07
C GLU A 134 9.51 -13.46 -5.28
N ARG A 135 9.43 -12.18 -5.66
CA ARG A 135 8.53 -11.17 -5.06
C ARG A 135 7.05 -11.59 -5.19
N ALA A 136 6.63 -12.00 -6.40
CA ALA A 136 5.26 -12.47 -6.63
C ALA A 136 4.94 -13.74 -5.83
N GLU A 137 5.86 -14.73 -5.84
CA GLU A 137 5.70 -15.97 -5.10
C GLU A 137 5.72 -15.76 -3.56
N TYR A 138 6.53 -14.82 -3.08
CA TYR A 138 6.67 -14.51 -1.66
C TYR A 138 5.38 -13.96 -1.04
N VAL A 139 4.80 -12.92 -1.62
CA VAL A 139 3.58 -12.31 -1.08
C VAL A 139 2.39 -13.27 -1.15
N ALA A 140 2.25 -14.00 -2.26
CA ALA A 140 1.19 -15.01 -2.41
C ALA A 140 1.39 -16.17 -1.43
N GLY A 141 2.63 -16.63 -1.23
CA GLY A 141 2.98 -17.71 -0.29
C GLY A 141 2.71 -17.36 1.18
N LEU A 142 2.65 -16.08 1.54
CA LEU A 142 2.28 -15.59 2.87
C LEU A 142 0.79 -15.27 2.99
N GLY A 143 -0.01 -15.60 1.97
CA GLY A 143 -1.47 -15.51 2.01
C GLY A 143 -2.01 -14.11 1.74
N ALA A 144 -1.27 -13.24 1.05
CA ALA A 144 -1.80 -11.95 0.64
C ALA A 144 -3.00 -12.12 -0.29
N ASP A 145 -4.02 -11.26 -0.10
CA ASP A 145 -5.23 -11.24 -0.92
C ASP A 145 -5.01 -10.51 -2.25
N VAL A 146 -4.15 -9.49 -2.23
CA VAL A 146 -3.75 -8.69 -3.40
C VAL A 146 -2.26 -8.33 -3.31
N CYS A 147 -1.65 -7.99 -4.45
CA CYS A 147 -0.29 -7.48 -4.52
C CYS A 147 -0.26 -6.11 -5.21
N VAL A 148 0.23 -5.09 -4.52
CA VAL A 148 0.43 -3.74 -5.04
C VAL A 148 1.93 -3.47 -5.18
N ARG A 149 2.38 -3.32 -6.42
CA ARG A 149 3.79 -3.08 -6.77
C ARG A 149 4.00 -1.59 -7.01
N ILE A 150 4.88 -0.99 -6.23
CA ILE A 150 5.14 0.45 -6.22
C ILE A 150 6.33 0.76 -7.11
N HIS A 151 6.10 1.61 -8.12
CA HIS A 151 7.06 2.04 -9.14
C HIS A 151 6.88 3.51 -9.49
N ALA A 152 7.85 4.07 -10.21
CA ALA A 152 7.76 5.39 -10.82
C ALA A 152 8.31 5.33 -12.25
N ASN A 153 7.60 5.93 -13.17
CA ASN A 153 7.86 5.83 -14.59
C ASN A 153 9.03 6.75 -15.03
N GLY A 154 9.56 6.44 -16.20
CA GLY A 154 10.50 7.29 -16.93
C GLY A 154 10.17 7.29 -18.42
N ALA A 155 10.39 8.41 -19.10
CA ALA A 155 10.18 8.54 -20.52
C ALA A 155 11.31 9.34 -21.18
N GLU A 156 11.50 9.17 -22.51
CA GLU A 156 12.43 10.00 -23.28
C GLU A 156 11.96 11.47 -23.33
N SER A 157 10.63 11.69 -23.35
CA SER A 157 10.05 13.02 -23.32
C SER A 157 9.85 13.51 -21.89
N SER A 158 10.45 14.62 -21.54
CA SER A 158 10.23 15.31 -20.25
C SER A 158 8.81 15.91 -20.11
N SER A 159 8.02 15.94 -21.19
CA SER A 159 6.62 16.37 -21.13
C SER A 159 5.65 15.27 -20.71
N ALA A 160 6.10 14.00 -20.65
CA ALA A 160 5.29 12.92 -20.11
C ALA A 160 5.12 13.11 -18.59
N ALA A 161 3.89 13.20 -18.11
CA ALA A 161 3.53 13.46 -16.72
C ALA A 161 2.29 12.68 -16.31
N GLY A 162 2.04 12.58 -15.01
CA GLY A 162 0.86 11.92 -14.44
C GLY A 162 1.10 10.47 -14.04
N ALA A 163 0.09 9.84 -13.45
CA ALA A 163 0.15 8.48 -12.95
C ALA A 163 -0.62 7.50 -13.83
N LEU A 164 -0.22 6.25 -13.81
CA LEU A 164 -0.92 5.14 -14.44
C LEU A 164 -0.76 3.87 -13.61
N THR A 165 -1.60 2.87 -13.88
CA THR A 165 -1.42 1.54 -13.34
C THR A 165 -1.23 0.52 -14.47
N ILE A 166 -0.59 -0.60 -14.16
CA ILE A 166 -0.39 -1.69 -15.11
C ILE A 166 -1.04 -2.95 -14.54
N SER A 167 -1.94 -3.53 -15.34
CA SER A 167 -2.66 -4.77 -15.08
C SER A 167 -2.29 -5.84 -16.12
N PRO A 168 -2.43 -7.15 -15.83
CA PRO A 168 -2.41 -8.15 -16.89
C PRO A 168 -3.53 -7.88 -17.88
N SER A 169 -3.36 -8.28 -19.15
CA SER A 169 -4.47 -8.24 -20.11
C SER A 169 -5.42 -9.43 -19.91
N SER A 170 -6.65 -9.31 -20.42
CA SER A 170 -7.61 -10.43 -20.45
C SER A 170 -7.13 -11.63 -21.28
N SER A 171 -6.12 -11.45 -22.13
CA SER A 171 -5.48 -12.48 -22.95
C SER A 171 -4.08 -12.87 -22.49
N ASN A 172 -3.66 -12.43 -21.28
CA ASN A 172 -2.36 -12.77 -20.73
C ASN A 172 -2.16 -14.30 -20.70
N PRO A 173 -1.07 -14.83 -21.31
CA PRO A 173 -0.89 -16.27 -21.45
C PRO A 173 -0.63 -17.01 -20.12
N TYR A 174 -0.37 -16.30 -19.05
CA TYR A 174 -0.01 -16.88 -17.74
C TYR A 174 -1.07 -16.67 -16.67
N VAL A 175 -1.71 -15.49 -16.64
CA VAL A 175 -2.55 -15.04 -15.52
C VAL A 175 -3.85 -14.36 -15.98
N SER A 176 -4.41 -14.72 -17.13
CA SER A 176 -5.66 -14.14 -17.64
C SER A 176 -6.85 -14.29 -16.68
N GLN A 177 -6.85 -15.33 -15.84
CA GLN A 177 -7.85 -15.55 -14.80
C GLN A 177 -7.83 -14.49 -13.69
N LEU A 178 -6.75 -13.73 -13.55
CA LEU A 178 -6.63 -12.63 -12.59
C LEU A 178 -7.04 -11.27 -13.18
N TYR A 179 -7.40 -11.22 -14.47
CA TYR A 179 -7.65 -9.97 -15.18
C TYR A 179 -8.71 -9.10 -14.50
N ASP A 180 -9.90 -9.65 -14.25
CA ASP A 180 -11.03 -8.86 -13.74
C ASP A 180 -10.70 -8.22 -12.38
N ASP A 181 -10.17 -9.00 -11.45
CA ASP A 181 -9.81 -8.53 -10.11
C ASP A 181 -8.60 -7.58 -10.13
N SER A 182 -7.58 -7.89 -10.94
CA SER A 182 -6.40 -7.01 -11.09
C SER A 182 -6.75 -5.68 -11.76
N ASN A 183 -7.66 -5.71 -12.74
CA ASN A 183 -8.13 -4.48 -13.41
C ASN A 183 -8.96 -3.61 -12.47
N SER A 184 -9.88 -4.20 -11.69
CA SER A 184 -10.64 -3.47 -10.65
C SER A 184 -9.70 -2.85 -9.61
N LEU A 185 -8.74 -3.63 -9.08
CA LEU A 185 -7.73 -3.13 -8.15
C LEU A 185 -6.92 -1.96 -8.75
N SER A 186 -6.51 -2.11 -10.01
CA SER A 186 -5.75 -1.08 -10.74
C SER A 186 -6.54 0.21 -10.90
N GLN A 187 -7.82 0.11 -11.24
CA GLN A 187 -8.69 1.27 -11.44
C GLN A 187 -8.97 1.99 -10.12
N CYS A 188 -9.37 1.25 -9.06
CA CYS A 188 -9.65 1.83 -7.75
C CYS A 188 -8.43 2.58 -7.20
N ILE A 189 -7.23 1.97 -7.28
CA ILE A 189 -6.00 2.62 -6.81
C ILE A 189 -5.67 3.85 -7.64
N LEU A 190 -5.75 3.76 -8.96
CA LEU A 190 -5.39 4.89 -9.82
C LEU A 190 -6.30 6.09 -9.61
N ASP A 191 -7.61 5.87 -9.52
CA ASP A 191 -8.59 6.94 -9.33
C ASP A 191 -8.37 7.64 -7.99
N ALA A 192 -8.31 6.89 -6.89
CA ALA A 192 -8.07 7.45 -5.56
C ALA A 192 -6.70 8.15 -5.45
N TYR A 193 -5.66 7.56 -6.04
CA TYR A 193 -4.32 8.14 -6.06
C TYR A 193 -4.29 9.49 -6.80
N CYS A 194 -4.91 9.56 -7.97
CA CYS A 194 -4.96 10.80 -8.76
C CYS A 194 -5.83 11.87 -8.08
N ASP A 195 -6.92 11.49 -7.45
CA ASP A 195 -7.77 12.40 -6.66
C ASP A 195 -6.99 12.99 -5.47
N ALA A 196 -6.22 12.19 -4.76
CA ALA A 196 -5.43 12.63 -3.62
C ALA A 196 -4.25 13.52 -4.03
N THR A 197 -3.50 13.14 -5.07
CA THR A 197 -2.23 13.77 -5.46
C THR A 197 -2.39 14.92 -6.45
N GLY A 198 -3.49 14.96 -7.19
CA GLY A 198 -3.70 15.87 -8.30
C GLY A 198 -2.82 15.56 -9.52
N PHE A 199 -2.26 14.36 -9.61
CA PHE A 199 -1.60 13.90 -10.84
C PHE A 199 -2.64 13.61 -11.93
N GLU A 200 -2.24 13.79 -13.19
CA GLU A 200 -3.06 13.41 -14.33
C GLU A 200 -3.28 11.88 -14.33
N ASN A 201 -4.54 11.45 -14.38
CA ASN A 201 -4.90 10.05 -14.52
C ASN A 201 -4.72 9.62 -15.99
N ARG A 202 -3.74 8.76 -16.25
CA ARG A 202 -3.41 8.26 -17.60
C ARG A 202 -4.06 6.92 -17.92
N GLY A 203 -4.89 6.41 -17.01
CA GLY A 203 -5.62 5.16 -17.19
C GLY A 203 -4.82 3.90 -16.86
N VAL A 204 -5.53 2.76 -16.89
CA VAL A 204 -4.94 1.44 -16.74
C VAL A 204 -4.29 1.00 -18.05
N THR A 205 -3.04 0.60 -17.99
CA THR A 205 -2.29 0.01 -19.11
C THR A 205 -2.21 -1.50 -18.91
N TYR A 206 -2.19 -2.24 -20.03
CA TYR A 206 -2.12 -3.70 -19.98
C TYR A 206 -0.77 -4.19 -20.49
N ALA A 207 -0.13 -5.08 -19.72
CA ALA A 207 1.18 -5.61 -20.09
C ALA A 207 1.31 -7.10 -19.75
N ASP A 208 1.67 -7.91 -20.76
CA ASP A 208 1.85 -9.36 -20.62
C ASP A 208 3.33 -9.77 -20.59
N ASN A 209 4.22 -8.78 -20.55
CA ASN A 209 5.66 -8.96 -20.57
C ASN A 209 6.34 -8.55 -19.23
N MET A 210 5.60 -8.56 -18.13
CA MET A 210 6.08 -8.22 -16.78
C MET A 210 6.20 -9.48 -15.93
N THR A 211 7.43 -9.88 -15.57
CA THR A 211 7.71 -11.10 -14.78
C THR A 211 6.91 -11.11 -13.48
N GLY A 212 6.91 -10.00 -12.73
CA GLY A 212 6.20 -9.94 -11.45
C GLY A 212 4.67 -9.99 -11.55
N ILE A 213 4.08 -9.67 -12.70
CA ILE A 213 2.67 -9.91 -13.00
C ILE A 213 2.46 -11.38 -13.37
N ASN A 214 3.26 -11.91 -14.30
CA ASN A 214 3.07 -13.23 -14.88
C ASN A 214 3.30 -14.39 -13.90
N TRP A 215 4.01 -14.16 -12.80
CA TRP A 215 4.22 -15.14 -11.72
C TRP A 215 3.24 -14.94 -10.56
N SER A 216 2.35 -13.94 -10.60
CA SER A 216 1.35 -13.75 -9.57
C SER A 216 0.28 -14.86 -9.61
N THR A 217 -0.17 -15.29 -8.43
CA THR A 217 -1.32 -16.19 -8.26
C THR A 217 -2.49 -15.52 -7.57
N ILE A 218 -2.35 -14.21 -7.29
CA ILE A 218 -3.34 -13.34 -6.65
C ILE A 218 -3.50 -12.06 -7.50
N PRO A 219 -4.59 -11.29 -7.36
CA PRO A 219 -4.77 -10.02 -8.03
C PRO A 219 -3.57 -9.11 -7.84
N VAL A 220 -3.08 -8.50 -8.91
CA VAL A 220 -1.83 -7.73 -8.92
C VAL A 220 -1.94 -6.49 -9.78
N THR A 221 -1.39 -5.38 -9.29
CA THR A 221 -1.21 -4.14 -10.05
C THR A 221 0.19 -3.56 -9.85
N ILE A 222 0.72 -2.89 -10.87
CA ILE A 222 1.87 -2.00 -10.74
C ILE A 222 1.32 -0.57 -10.73
N VAL A 223 1.71 0.22 -9.74
CA VAL A 223 1.39 1.65 -9.64
C VAL A 223 2.61 2.43 -10.13
N GLU A 224 2.49 3.11 -11.25
CA GLU A 224 3.46 4.06 -11.76
C GLU A 224 3.06 5.45 -11.25
N MET A 225 3.66 5.85 -10.13
CA MET A 225 3.24 6.99 -9.32
C MET A 225 3.35 8.34 -10.01
N GLY A 226 4.23 8.47 -11.00
CA GLY A 226 4.50 9.68 -11.77
C GLY A 226 5.73 9.48 -12.63
N PHE A 227 6.12 10.48 -13.41
CA PHE A 227 7.29 10.40 -14.29
C PHE A 227 8.51 11.10 -13.66
N MET A 228 9.53 10.33 -13.30
CA MET A 228 10.80 10.82 -12.75
C MET A 228 11.62 11.67 -13.76
N THR A 229 11.21 11.67 -15.02
CA THR A 229 11.76 12.50 -16.10
C THR A 229 11.01 13.81 -16.30
N ASN A 230 9.88 14.00 -15.63
CA ASN A 230 9.11 15.24 -15.62
C ASN A 230 9.45 16.08 -14.39
N GLU A 231 9.75 17.37 -14.56
CA GLU A 231 10.19 18.24 -13.47
C GLU A 231 9.17 18.35 -12.34
N SER A 232 7.88 18.54 -12.69
CA SER A 232 6.82 18.68 -11.69
C SER A 232 6.58 17.40 -10.91
N ASP A 233 6.53 16.26 -11.63
CA ASP A 233 6.27 14.97 -10.99
C ASP A 233 7.45 14.55 -10.11
N ASP A 234 8.69 14.66 -10.63
CA ASP A 234 9.91 14.28 -9.91
C ASP A 234 10.09 15.08 -8.62
N LEU A 235 9.95 16.40 -8.68
CA LEU A 235 10.10 17.25 -7.51
C LEU A 235 8.98 17.00 -6.47
N LYS A 236 7.74 16.74 -6.89
CA LYS A 236 6.66 16.36 -5.97
C LYS A 236 6.92 15.02 -5.32
N MET A 237 7.26 13.98 -6.10
CA MET A 237 7.52 12.63 -5.58
C MET A 237 8.74 12.58 -4.65
N SER A 238 9.70 13.51 -4.80
CA SER A 238 10.87 13.60 -3.94
C SER A 238 10.61 14.32 -2.61
N ASP A 239 9.46 14.98 -2.45
CA ASP A 239 9.06 15.64 -1.20
C ASP A 239 8.49 14.60 -0.21
N PRO A 240 9.13 14.40 0.97
CA PRO A 240 8.64 13.44 1.96
C PRO A 240 7.22 13.69 2.45
N ASP A 241 6.78 14.96 2.56
CA ASP A 241 5.42 15.29 2.99
C ASP A 241 4.40 14.93 1.88
N PHE A 242 4.78 15.11 0.61
CA PHE A 242 3.94 14.68 -0.51
C PHE A 242 3.87 13.16 -0.66
N GLN A 243 4.91 12.43 -0.29
CA GLN A 243 4.90 10.96 -0.26
C GLN A 243 3.85 10.40 0.72
N ASP A 244 3.52 11.11 1.81
CA ASP A 244 2.42 10.72 2.71
C ASP A 244 1.06 10.81 1.98
N THR A 245 0.87 11.85 1.16
CA THR A 245 -0.32 11.98 0.31
C THR A 245 -0.38 10.87 -0.74
N MET A 246 0.75 10.53 -1.37
CA MET A 246 0.85 9.43 -2.34
C MET A 246 0.48 8.09 -1.71
N ALA A 247 1.04 7.78 -0.57
CA ALA A 247 0.75 6.54 0.16
C ALA A 247 -0.72 6.47 0.62
N SER A 248 -1.27 7.60 1.10
CA SER A 248 -2.69 7.69 1.49
C SER A 248 -3.61 7.44 0.30
N GLY A 249 -3.36 8.05 -0.86
CA GLY A 249 -4.16 7.83 -2.06
C GLY A 249 -4.15 6.38 -2.55
N ILE A 250 -2.99 5.69 -2.45
CA ILE A 250 -2.92 4.25 -2.74
C ILE A 250 -3.76 3.45 -1.75
N ALA A 251 -3.67 3.76 -0.45
CA ALA A 251 -4.45 3.08 0.59
C ALA A 251 -5.96 3.31 0.42
N ASP A 252 -6.38 4.53 0.05
CA ASP A 252 -7.79 4.84 -0.24
C ASP A 252 -8.32 3.98 -1.40
N GLY A 253 -7.51 3.76 -2.43
CA GLY A 253 -7.86 2.89 -3.55
C GLY A 253 -7.93 1.40 -3.17
N ILE A 254 -7.11 0.95 -2.23
CA ILE A 254 -7.19 -0.41 -1.68
C ILE A 254 -8.48 -0.57 -0.88
N ASP A 255 -8.86 0.42 -0.05
CA ASP A 255 -10.15 0.42 0.67
C ASP A 255 -11.32 0.32 -0.33
N ALA A 256 -11.34 1.19 -1.36
CA ALA A 256 -12.38 1.19 -2.38
C ALA A 256 -12.51 -0.17 -3.10
N TYR A 257 -11.39 -0.82 -3.40
CA TYR A 257 -11.40 -2.15 -4.01
C TYR A 257 -12.09 -3.21 -3.12
N PHE A 258 -11.82 -3.21 -1.81
CA PHE A 258 -12.42 -4.17 -0.90
C PHE A 258 -13.85 -3.83 -0.50
N GLU A 259 -14.27 -2.58 -0.61
CA GLU A 259 -15.67 -2.17 -0.43
C GLU A 259 -16.58 -2.62 -1.58
N GLU A 260 -16.03 -2.88 -2.77
CA GLU A 260 -16.75 -3.37 -3.94
C GLU A 260 -16.91 -4.92 -3.98
N LYS A 261 -16.25 -5.66 -3.08
CA LYS A 261 -16.19 -7.13 -3.05
C LYS A 261 -17.11 -7.73 -2.01
#